data_5f8b876d08fd20fa02911b7619cf4045
#
_entry.id   5f8b876d08fd20fa02911b7619cf4045
#
_cell.length_a   1.000
_cell.length_b   1.000
_cell.length_c   1.000
_cell.angle_alpha   90.00
_cell.angle_beta   90.00
_cell.angle_gamma   90.00
#
_symmetry.space_group_name_H-M   'P 1'
#
loop_
_entity.id
_entity.type
_entity.pdbx_description
1 polymer ?
#
loop_
_entity_poly.entity_id
_entity_poly.type
_entity_poly.pdbx_seq_one_letter_code
_entity_poly.pdbx_strand_id
1 'polypeptide(L)'
;MICGVEKEPPTLALLAAPHGGAHAALGLPCGVDEAGRGPLAGPVVAAAVILDPQRPIAGLADSKKLSPARREKLAVEIRAKALAWHVAEATVEEIDAINILQATLLAMQRAVAGLSLTPIEVLVDGNRCPRLDLPTRAIVGGDATVQAISAASILAKTVRDAGMLELHVRFPLYGFDRHKGYGTAAHLAALCAHGPTSAHRRSFAPVREQLELFA
;
A
#
# COMPACT_ATOMS: atom_id res chain seq x y z
N MET A 1 -18.66 -11.02 -40.62
CA MET A 1 -17.38 -11.18 -39.91
C MET A 1 -17.03 -9.79 -39.37
N ILE A 2 -17.30 -9.52 -38.12
CA ILE A 2 -16.94 -8.26 -37.44
C ILE A 2 -15.96 -8.65 -36.34
N CYS A 3 -14.71 -8.25 -36.54
CA CYS A 3 -13.61 -8.48 -35.60
C CYS A 3 -13.81 -7.56 -34.39
N GLY A 4 -14.13 -8.16 -33.25
CA GLY A 4 -14.21 -7.44 -31.97
C GLY A 4 -12.79 -7.14 -31.47
N VAL A 5 -12.46 -5.86 -31.38
CA VAL A 5 -11.24 -5.39 -30.71
C VAL A 5 -11.49 -5.47 -29.20
N GLU A 6 -10.90 -6.47 -28.54
CA GLU A 6 -10.82 -6.49 -27.08
C GLU A 6 -9.97 -5.29 -26.63
N LYS A 7 -10.61 -4.34 -25.94
CA LYS A 7 -9.89 -3.29 -25.24
C LYS A 7 -9.28 -3.86 -23.98
N GLU A 8 -7.95 -3.95 -23.96
CA GLU A 8 -7.21 -4.17 -22.72
C GLU A 8 -7.59 -3.13 -21.67
N PRO A 9 -7.85 -3.51 -20.41
CA PRO A 9 -8.09 -2.54 -19.34
C PRO A 9 -6.82 -1.70 -19.12
N PRO A 10 -6.96 -0.42 -18.74
CA PRO A 10 -5.82 0.45 -18.51
C PRO A 10 -4.98 -0.11 -17.38
N THR A 11 -3.76 -0.49 -17.70
CA THR A 11 -2.71 -0.82 -16.73
C THR A 11 -2.55 0.38 -15.81
N LEU A 12 -2.62 0.17 -14.50
CA LEU A 12 -2.33 1.21 -13.50
C LEU A 12 -0.93 1.76 -13.79
N ALA A 13 -0.86 2.85 -14.54
CA ALA A 13 0.37 3.58 -14.71
C ALA A 13 0.72 4.14 -13.33
N LEU A 14 1.67 3.48 -12.65
CA LEU A 14 2.31 4.00 -11.44
C LEU A 14 2.73 5.43 -11.77
N LEU A 15 2.05 6.42 -11.21
CA LEU A 15 2.41 7.83 -11.34
C LEU A 15 3.72 8.04 -10.57
N ALA A 16 4.83 7.75 -11.23
CA ALA A 16 6.16 8.10 -10.76
C ALA A 16 6.28 9.63 -10.77
N ALA A 17 6.82 10.18 -9.70
CA ALA A 17 7.23 11.58 -9.68
C ALA A 17 8.29 11.80 -10.79
N PRO A 18 8.35 13.00 -11.42
CA PRO A 18 9.27 13.25 -12.51
C PRO A 18 10.73 13.04 -12.05
N HIS A 19 11.44 12.13 -12.72
CA HIS A 19 12.86 11.88 -12.50
C HIS A 19 13.67 13.08 -13.04
N GLY A 20 14.37 13.77 -12.18
CA GLY A 20 15.23 14.87 -12.62
C GLY A 20 16.14 15.43 -11.53
N GLY A 21 17.42 15.11 -11.62
CA GLY A 21 18.52 15.85 -10.99
C GLY A 21 18.99 15.29 -9.64
N ALA A 22 20.31 15.15 -9.49
CA ALA A 22 20.98 14.88 -8.22
C ALA A 22 20.69 16.02 -7.22
N HIS A 23 19.64 15.90 -6.44
CA HIS A 23 19.34 16.83 -5.35
C HIS A 23 20.08 16.38 -4.10
N ALA A 24 20.94 17.26 -3.60
CA ALA A 24 21.60 17.11 -2.31
C ALA A 24 20.57 16.73 -1.23
N ALA A 25 20.96 15.87 -0.31
CA ALA A 25 20.16 15.52 0.85
C ALA A 25 19.73 16.80 1.58
N LEU A 26 18.43 17.07 1.60
CA LEU A 26 17.87 18.29 2.22
C LEU A 26 17.92 18.27 3.76
N GLY A 27 18.58 17.26 4.34
CA GLY A 27 18.61 17.10 5.80
C GLY A 27 17.27 16.71 6.41
N LEU A 28 16.33 16.15 5.62
CA LEU A 28 14.97 15.82 6.05
C LEU A 28 14.76 14.31 6.17
N PRO A 29 13.98 13.86 7.17
CA PRO A 29 13.60 12.47 7.31
C PRO A 29 12.49 12.08 6.33
N CYS A 30 12.43 10.78 6.00
CA CYS A 30 11.34 10.14 5.30
C CYS A 30 10.46 9.37 6.29
N GLY A 31 9.14 9.50 6.18
CA GLY A 31 8.19 8.61 6.86
C GLY A 31 7.76 7.46 5.95
N VAL A 32 7.63 6.26 6.52
CA VAL A 32 7.22 5.04 5.81
C VAL A 32 6.14 4.31 6.60
N ASP A 33 5.09 3.88 5.92
CA ASP A 33 4.02 3.05 6.47
C ASP A 33 3.45 2.11 5.40
N GLU A 34 2.70 1.09 5.82
CA GLU A 34 2.06 0.13 4.94
C GLU A 34 0.54 0.02 5.14
N ALA A 35 -0.12 -0.53 4.13
CA ALA A 35 -1.52 -0.95 4.19
C ALA A 35 -1.69 -2.34 3.59
N GLY A 36 -2.52 -3.18 4.21
CA GLY A 36 -2.91 -4.45 3.61
C GLY A 36 -2.17 -5.67 4.13
N ARG A 37 -1.63 -5.69 5.33
CA ARG A 37 -1.02 -6.90 5.92
C ARG A 37 -2.02 -7.98 6.29
N GLY A 38 -3.13 -7.62 6.94
CA GLY A 38 -4.13 -8.55 7.47
C GLY A 38 -5.14 -9.15 6.47
N PRO A 39 -5.46 -8.53 5.32
CA PRO A 39 -6.39 -9.07 4.35
C PRO A 39 -5.97 -10.41 3.75
N LEU A 40 -6.97 -11.22 3.36
CA LEU A 40 -6.81 -12.51 2.68
C LEU A 40 -6.53 -12.37 1.17
N ALA A 41 -6.74 -11.18 0.61
CA ALA A 41 -6.61 -10.91 -0.82
C ALA A 41 -5.94 -9.56 -1.10
N GLY A 42 -5.31 -9.46 -2.27
CA GLY A 42 -4.64 -8.28 -2.79
C GLY A 42 -3.22 -8.08 -2.24
N PRO A 43 -2.46 -7.16 -2.84
CA PRO A 43 -1.08 -6.86 -2.45
C PRO A 43 -0.99 -6.22 -1.08
N VAL A 44 0.23 -6.18 -0.52
CA VAL A 44 0.60 -5.24 0.55
C VAL A 44 1.23 -4.02 -0.11
N VAL A 45 0.77 -2.83 0.29
CA VAL A 45 1.19 -1.55 -0.30
C VAL A 45 1.93 -0.75 0.77
N ALA A 46 3.09 -0.19 0.45
CA ALA A 46 3.84 0.72 1.30
C ALA A 46 4.03 2.07 0.62
N ALA A 47 4.13 3.12 1.40
CA ALA A 47 4.46 4.45 0.90
C ALA A 47 5.62 5.06 1.69
N ALA A 48 6.40 5.90 1.02
CA ALA A 48 7.48 6.70 1.58
C ALA A 48 7.23 8.17 1.26
N VAL A 49 7.36 9.07 2.24
CA VAL A 49 7.07 10.50 2.08
C VAL A 49 8.11 11.37 2.77
N ILE A 50 8.66 12.36 2.05
CA ILE A 50 9.45 13.45 2.59
C ILE A 50 8.59 14.72 2.53
N LEU A 51 8.18 15.23 3.68
CA LEU A 51 7.36 16.44 3.75
C LEU A 51 8.20 17.71 3.55
N ASP A 52 7.56 18.74 2.99
CA ASP A 52 8.12 20.08 2.89
C ASP A 52 7.78 20.89 4.16
N PRO A 53 8.77 21.27 4.97
CA PRO A 53 8.52 22.10 6.17
C PRO A 53 7.92 23.48 5.85
N GLN A 54 8.14 23.98 4.63
CA GLN A 54 7.60 25.27 4.18
C GLN A 54 6.15 25.17 3.68
N ARG A 55 5.65 23.96 3.44
CA ARG A 55 4.30 23.72 2.93
C ARG A 55 3.52 22.74 3.83
N PRO A 56 3.23 23.12 5.08
CA PRO A 56 2.60 22.23 6.06
C PRO A 56 1.23 21.73 5.58
N ILE A 57 0.92 20.50 5.95
CA ILE A 57 -0.35 19.83 5.63
C ILE A 57 -1.13 19.64 6.93
N ALA A 58 -2.26 20.33 7.03
CA ALA A 58 -3.08 20.27 8.23
C ALA A 58 -3.96 19.02 8.29
N GLY A 59 -4.06 18.40 9.47
CA GLY A 59 -4.96 17.28 9.74
C GLY A 59 -4.41 15.93 9.29
N LEU A 60 -3.09 15.81 9.14
CA LEU A 60 -2.43 14.51 9.06
C LEU A 60 -2.68 13.77 10.37
N ALA A 61 -3.13 12.52 10.27
CA ALA A 61 -3.44 11.64 11.39
C ALA A 61 -3.41 10.18 10.92
N ASP A 62 -3.52 9.24 11.86
CA ASP A 62 -3.75 7.81 11.56
C ASP A 62 -4.85 7.65 10.50
N SER A 63 -4.49 7.06 9.37
CA SER A 63 -5.36 6.91 8.20
C SER A 63 -6.66 6.14 8.50
N LYS A 64 -6.65 5.28 9.53
CA LYS A 64 -7.81 4.47 9.95
C LYS A 64 -8.86 5.31 10.70
N LYS A 65 -8.44 6.45 11.29
CA LYS A 65 -9.32 7.40 11.99
C LYS A 65 -9.96 8.42 11.06
N LEU A 66 -9.47 8.51 9.81
CA LEU A 66 -10.00 9.43 8.80
C LEU A 66 -11.12 8.78 8.00
N SER A 67 -12.17 9.57 7.67
CA SER A 67 -13.15 9.13 6.68
C SER A 67 -12.52 8.94 5.30
N PRO A 68 -13.07 8.07 4.43
CA PRO A 68 -12.54 7.87 3.08
C PRO A 68 -12.39 9.19 2.30
N ALA A 69 -13.39 10.04 2.30
CA ALA A 69 -13.36 11.33 1.60
C ALA A 69 -12.27 12.27 2.14
N ARG A 70 -12.06 12.31 3.47
CA ARG A 70 -10.99 13.11 4.07
C ARG A 70 -9.62 12.56 3.72
N ARG A 71 -9.46 11.24 3.69
CA ARG A 71 -8.23 10.55 3.31
C ARG A 71 -7.84 10.81 1.86
N GLU A 72 -8.80 10.73 0.93
CA GLU A 72 -8.57 11.06 -0.48
C GLU A 72 -8.14 12.52 -0.67
N LYS A 73 -8.83 13.46 -0.01
CA LYS A 73 -8.47 14.88 -0.04
C LYS A 73 -7.03 15.12 0.45
N LEU A 74 -6.66 14.51 1.56
CA LEU A 74 -5.30 14.60 2.10
C LEU A 74 -4.28 13.92 1.18
N ALA A 75 -4.61 12.79 0.56
CA ALA A 75 -3.72 12.13 -0.38
C ALA A 75 -3.38 13.01 -1.60
N VAL A 76 -4.36 13.78 -2.11
CA VAL A 76 -4.11 14.78 -3.16
C VAL A 76 -3.19 15.89 -2.65
N GLU A 77 -3.44 16.40 -1.45
CA GLU A 77 -2.65 17.47 -0.84
C GLU A 77 -1.20 17.01 -0.56
N ILE A 78 -1.00 15.77 -0.05
CA ILE A 78 0.33 15.19 0.18
C ILE A 78 1.10 15.11 -1.14
N ARG A 79 0.51 14.56 -2.21
CA ARG A 79 1.16 14.45 -3.52
C ARG A 79 1.54 15.81 -4.11
N ALA A 80 0.76 16.85 -3.85
CA ALA A 80 1.00 18.19 -4.36
C ALA A 80 2.03 18.98 -3.55
N LYS A 81 2.16 18.72 -2.23
CA LYS A 81 2.97 19.53 -1.31
C LYS A 81 4.24 18.84 -0.82
N ALA A 82 4.30 17.52 -0.76
CA ALA A 82 5.50 16.80 -0.34
C ALA A 82 6.67 17.06 -1.31
N LEU A 83 7.88 17.09 -0.77
CA LEU A 83 9.11 17.22 -1.58
C LEU A 83 9.39 15.98 -2.40
N ALA A 84 9.14 14.80 -1.83
CA ALA A 84 9.20 13.53 -2.52
C ALA A 84 8.22 12.55 -1.89
N TRP A 85 7.65 11.68 -2.71
CA TRP A 85 6.84 10.55 -2.27
C TRP A 85 6.91 9.43 -3.30
N HIS A 86 6.79 8.22 -2.82
CA HIS A 86 6.63 7.05 -3.69
C HIS A 86 5.75 6.01 -3.01
N VAL A 87 5.00 5.26 -3.83
CA VAL A 87 4.17 4.14 -3.38
C VAL A 87 4.61 2.91 -4.14
N ALA A 88 4.82 1.82 -3.42
CA ALA A 88 5.19 0.54 -3.98
C ALA A 88 4.41 -0.59 -3.31
N GLU A 89 4.41 -1.75 -3.95
CA GLU A 89 3.71 -2.92 -3.45
C GLU A 89 4.60 -4.17 -3.49
N ALA A 90 4.19 -5.18 -2.72
CA ALA A 90 4.57 -6.56 -2.94
C ALA A 90 3.30 -7.35 -3.29
N THR A 91 3.39 -8.14 -4.36
CA THR A 91 2.26 -8.86 -4.96
C THR A 91 1.79 -10.03 -4.10
N VAL A 92 0.66 -10.62 -4.47
CA VAL A 92 0.14 -11.83 -3.81
C VAL A 92 1.14 -12.98 -3.91
N GLU A 93 1.75 -13.16 -5.07
CA GLU A 93 2.76 -14.19 -5.34
C GLU A 93 4.01 -14.00 -4.46
N GLU A 94 4.46 -12.76 -4.29
CA GLU A 94 5.58 -12.44 -3.40
C GLU A 94 5.22 -12.69 -1.92
N ILE A 95 3.99 -12.33 -1.51
CA ILE A 95 3.50 -12.62 -0.15
C ILE A 95 3.51 -14.13 0.11
N ASP A 96 3.04 -14.92 -0.85
CA ASP A 96 2.99 -16.38 -0.72
C ASP A 96 4.39 -17.00 -0.73
N ALA A 97 5.34 -16.44 -1.47
CA ALA A 97 6.71 -16.93 -1.58
C ALA A 97 7.57 -16.62 -0.33
N ILE A 98 7.47 -15.39 0.23
CA ILE A 98 8.39 -14.92 1.27
C ILE A 98 7.72 -14.57 2.60
N ASN A 99 6.44 -14.82 2.75
CA ASN A 99 5.50 -14.45 3.83
C ASN A 99 5.20 -12.95 3.92
N ILE A 100 4.10 -12.62 4.62
CA ILE A 100 3.60 -11.24 4.71
C ILE A 100 4.56 -10.26 5.38
N LEU A 101 5.37 -10.69 6.36
CA LEU A 101 6.33 -9.81 7.01
C LEU A 101 7.43 -9.39 6.01
N GLN A 102 8.03 -10.36 5.33
CA GLN A 102 9.11 -10.08 4.37
C GLN A 102 8.60 -9.30 3.15
N ALA A 103 7.39 -9.63 2.67
CA ALA A 103 6.73 -8.88 1.59
C ALA A 103 6.43 -7.42 1.99
N THR A 104 6.01 -7.17 3.24
CA THR A 104 5.84 -5.81 3.76
C THR A 104 7.16 -5.04 3.75
N LEU A 105 8.24 -5.64 4.27
CA LEU A 105 9.56 -5.02 4.28
C LEU A 105 10.10 -4.78 2.86
N LEU A 106 9.81 -5.68 1.92
CA LEU A 106 10.14 -5.50 0.49
C LEU A 106 9.38 -4.33 -0.13
N ALA A 107 8.08 -4.20 0.13
CA ALA A 107 7.30 -3.05 -0.34
C ALA A 107 7.84 -1.73 0.23
N MET A 108 8.23 -1.70 1.51
CA MET A 108 8.86 -0.53 2.14
C MET A 108 10.22 -0.19 1.51
N GLN A 109 11.07 -1.19 1.23
CA GLN A 109 12.33 -1.00 0.50
C GLN A 109 12.11 -0.35 -0.87
N ARG A 110 11.15 -0.88 -1.64
CA ARG A 110 10.76 -0.36 -2.95
C ARG A 110 10.23 1.08 -2.85
N ALA A 111 9.41 1.37 -1.83
CA ALA A 111 8.88 2.71 -1.62
C ALA A 111 9.99 3.73 -1.34
N VAL A 112 10.97 3.40 -0.50
CA VAL A 112 12.11 4.27 -0.23
C VAL A 112 13.03 4.40 -1.45
N ALA A 113 13.33 3.30 -2.13
CA ALA A 113 14.17 3.29 -3.33
C ALA A 113 13.58 4.09 -4.50
N GLY A 114 12.25 4.22 -4.57
CA GLY A 114 11.56 5.00 -5.59
C GLY A 114 11.46 6.50 -5.31
N LEU A 115 11.96 6.99 -4.17
CA LEU A 115 11.98 8.43 -3.88
C LEU A 115 12.91 9.17 -4.83
N SER A 116 12.50 10.35 -5.29
CA SER A 116 13.32 11.25 -6.11
C SER A 116 14.39 12.00 -5.32
N LEU A 117 14.32 11.97 -3.97
CA LEU A 117 15.26 12.59 -3.05
C LEU A 117 15.75 11.55 -2.03
N THR A 118 17.03 11.63 -1.66
CA THR A 118 17.60 10.79 -0.60
C THR A 118 17.34 11.41 0.78
N PRO A 119 16.62 10.74 1.70
CA PRO A 119 16.42 11.22 3.05
C PRO A 119 17.69 11.02 3.91
N ILE A 120 17.82 11.79 5.01
CA ILE A 120 18.89 11.58 5.98
C ILE A 120 18.60 10.41 6.92
N GLU A 121 17.33 10.12 7.17
CA GLU A 121 16.84 9.06 8.05
C GLU A 121 15.49 8.55 7.53
N VAL A 122 15.22 7.25 7.73
CA VAL A 122 13.93 6.62 7.42
C VAL A 122 13.23 6.26 8.72
N LEU A 123 12.05 6.85 8.93
CA LEU A 123 11.18 6.60 10.08
C LEU A 123 10.04 5.67 9.65
N VAL A 124 10.00 4.47 10.22
CA VAL A 124 9.06 3.40 9.82
C VAL A 124 8.01 3.20 10.91
N ASP A 125 6.73 3.13 10.54
CA ASP A 125 5.70 2.72 11.49
C ASP A 125 5.90 1.28 11.96
N GLY A 126 5.63 1.04 13.25
CA GLY A 126 5.70 -0.29 13.85
C GLY A 126 7.03 -0.59 14.55
N ASN A 127 7.41 -1.88 14.57
CA ASN A 127 8.54 -2.39 15.36
C ASN A 127 9.62 -3.12 14.54
N ARG A 128 9.54 -3.06 13.21
CA ARG A 128 10.47 -3.70 12.26
C ARG A 128 10.87 -2.70 11.17
N CYS A 129 12.14 -2.73 10.80
CA CYS A 129 12.67 -1.92 9.71
C CYS A 129 13.04 -2.78 8.51
N PRO A 130 12.84 -2.27 7.28
CA PRO A 130 13.45 -2.86 6.09
C PRO A 130 14.98 -2.71 6.14
N ARG A 131 15.70 -3.54 5.40
CA ARG A 131 17.15 -3.39 5.22
C ARG A 131 17.41 -2.31 4.19
N LEU A 132 17.98 -1.20 4.62
CA LEU A 132 18.33 -0.04 3.77
C LEU A 132 19.75 0.39 4.09
N ASP A 133 20.44 0.97 3.10
CA ASP A 133 21.75 1.62 3.27
C ASP A 133 21.61 3.05 3.82
N LEU A 134 20.60 3.28 4.66
CA LEU A 134 20.26 4.57 5.28
C LEU A 134 19.97 4.35 6.77
N PRO A 135 20.25 5.33 7.63
CA PRO A 135 19.80 5.30 9.01
C PRO A 135 18.28 5.06 9.05
N THR A 136 17.85 4.02 9.75
CA THR A 136 16.45 3.61 9.76
C THR A 136 16.01 3.30 11.18
N ARG A 137 14.84 3.83 11.58
CA ARG A 137 14.30 3.69 12.93
C ARG A 137 12.81 3.34 12.90
N ALA A 138 12.45 2.29 13.65
CA ALA A 138 11.06 1.91 13.86
C ALA A 138 10.43 2.78 14.97
N ILE A 139 9.19 3.20 14.76
CA ILE A 139 8.41 4.02 15.70
C ILE A 139 7.03 3.38 15.87
N VAL A 140 6.78 2.80 17.03
CA VAL A 140 5.48 2.20 17.34
C VAL A 140 4.41 3.29 17.44
N GLY A 141 3.35 3.18 16.61
CA GLY A 141 2.30 4.18 16.50
C GLY A 141 2.79 5.49 15.88
N GLY A 142 3.78 5.41 15.00
CA GLY A 142 4.35 6.55 14.28
C GLY A 142 3.32 7.24 13.38
N ASP A 143 2.35 6.49 12.86
CA ASP A 143 1.22 6.99 12.06
C ASP A 143 0.36 8.02 12.82
N ALA A 144 0.35 7.97 14.16
CA ALA A 144 -0.35 8.93 15.01
C ALA A 144 0.54 10.08 15.54
N THR A 145 1.88 9.92 15.51
CA THR A 145 2.80 10.85 16.21
C THR A 145 3.79 11.56 15.30
N VAL A 146 4.08 10.98 14.11
CA VAL A 146 5.06 11.53 13.16
C VAL A 146 4.37 11.87 11.85
N GLN A 147 4.32 13.16 11.52
CA GLN A 147 3.57 13.65 10.34
C GLN A 147 3.97 12.98 9.02
N ALA A 148 5.26 12.71 8.81
CA ALA A 148 5.72 12.05 7.59
C ALA A 148 5.22 10.59 7.51
N ILE A 149 5.15 9.87 8.64
CA ILE A 149 4.56 8.52 8.71
C ILE A 149 3.05 8.59 8.51
N SER A 150 2.34 9.58 9.13
CA SER A 150 0.91 9.80 8.89
C SER A 150 0.61 10.04 7.40
N ALA A 151 1.45 10.81 6.71
CA ALA A 151 1.30 11.05 5.28
C ALA A 151 1.52 9.76 4.46
N ALA A 152 2.52 8.96 4.80
CA ALA A 152 2.77 7.65 4.19
C ALA A 152 1.57 6.69 4.40
N SER A 153 1.05 6.61 5.63
CA SER A 153 -0.16 5.84 5.99
C SER A 153 -1.35 6.18 5.09
N ILE A 154 -1.61 7.48 4.90
CA ILE A 154 -2.69 7.98 4.05
C ILE A 154 -2.49 7.55 2.59
N LEU A 155 -1.28 7.71 2.04
CA LEU A 155 -0.99 7.32 0.65
C LEU A 155 -1.11 5.80 0.46
N ALA A 156 -0.48 5.01 1.32
CA ALA A 156 -0.54 3.55 1.24
C ALA A 156 -1.99 3.05 1.31
N LYS A 157 -2.78 3.57 2.26
CA LYS A 157 -4.19 3.20 2.43
C LYS A 157 -5.05 3.60 1.25
N THR A 158 -4.87 4.81 0.71
CA THR A 158 -5.67 5.31 -0.42
C THR A 158 -5.39 4.49 -1.68
N VAL A 159 -4.12 4.22 -2.01
CA VAL A 159 -3.74 3.43 -3.19
C VAL A 159 -4.25 1.99 -3.05
N ARG A 160 -4.06 1.38 -1.87
CA ARG A 160 -4.53 0.02 -1.65
C ARG A 160 -6.05 -0.10 -1.75
N ASP A 161 -6.80 0.82 -1.15
CA ASP A 161 -8.28 0.78 -1.20
C ASP A 161 -8.79 0.95 -2.64
N ALA A 162 -8.14 1.77 -3.47
CA ALA A 162 -8.43 1.90 -4.90
C ALA A 162 -8.14 0.58 -5.66
N GLY A 163 -7.00 -0.07 -5.45
CA GLY A 163 -6.69 -1.37 -6.05
C GLY A 163 -7.69 -2.47 -5.65
N MET A 164 -8.27 -2.40 -4.43
CA MET A 164 -9.31 -3.33 -4.02
C MET A 164 -10.65 -3.09 -4.73
N LEU A 165 -10.94 -1.86 -5.17
CA LEU A 165 -12.10 -1.58 -6.04
C LEU A 165 -11.90 -2.16 -7.44
N GLU A 166 -10.69 -2.09 -7.98
CA GLU A 166 -10.37 -2.73 -9.28
C GLU A 166 -10.47 -4.26 -9.18
N LEU A 167 -9.99 -4.85 -8.08
CA LEU A 167 -10.17 -6.28 -7.83
C LEU A 167 -11.66 -6.65 -7.68
N HIS A 168 -12.51 -5.77 -7.13
CA HIS A 168 -13.95 -6.00 -7.09
C HIS A 168 -14.57 -6.06 -8.49
N VAL A 169 -14.15 -5.19 -9.40
CA VAL A 169 -14.62 -5.23 -10.80
C VAL A 169 -14.24 -6.56 -11.47
N ARG A 170 -13.04 -7.07 -11.21
CA ARG A 170 -12.58 -8.38 -11.77
C ARG A 170 -13.22 -9.58 -11.11
N PHE A 171 -13.53 -9.50 -9.81
CA PHE A 171 -14.06 -10.58 -8.98
C PHE A 171 -15.28 -10.11 -8.15
N PRO A 172 -16.41 -9.77 -8.80
CA PRO A 172 -17.53 -9.07 -8.15
C PRO A 172 -18.21 -9.91 -7.06
N LEU A 173 -18.12 -11.23 -7.11
CA LEU A 173 -18.77 -12.14 -6.16
C LEU A 173 -18.16 -12.09 -4.76
N TYR A 174 -16.93 -11.55 -4.59
CA TYR A 174 -16.23 -11.55 -3.30
C TYR A 174 -16.51 -10.32 -2.44
N GLY A 175 -17.02 -9.21 -3.01
CA GLY A 175 -17.35 -8.00 -2.24
C GLY A 175 -16.14 -7.20 -1.76
N PHE A 176 -15.03 -7.19 -2.51
CA PHE A 176 -13.80 -6.45 -2.18
C PHE A 176 -14.00 -4.94 -2.06
N ASP A 177 -15.03 -4.39 -2.69
CA ASP A 177 -15.46 -3.00 -2.56
C ASP A 177 -15.84 -2.61 -1.13
N ARG A 178 -16.37 -3.56 -0.35
CA ARG A 178 -16.84 -3.34 1.03
C ARG A 178 -15.75 -3.61 2.06
N HIS A 179 -15.25 -4.82 2.11
CA HIS A 179 -14.33 -5.26 3.16
C HIS A 179 -12.85 -5.20 2.78
N LYS A 180 -12.51 -4.70 1.58
CA LYS A 180 -11.11 -4.50 1.13
C LYS A 180 -10.20 -5.74 1.30
N GLY A 181 -10.78 -6.93 1.13
CA GLY A 181 -10.08 -8.21 1.25
C GLY A 181 -9.90 -8.74 2.67
N TYR A 182 -10.37 -8.05 3.71
CA TYR A 182 -10.33 -8.58 5.08
C TYR A 182 -11.23 -9.80 5.22
N GLY A 183 -10.85 -10.75 6.10
CA GLY A 183 -11.56 -12.00 6.37
C GLY A 183 -12.84 -11.80 7.17
N THR A 184 -13.76 -10.98 6.68
CA THR A 184 -15.09 -10.81 7.25
C THR A 184 -15.94 -12.04 6.97
N ALA A 185 -17.03 -12.23 7.72
CA ALA A 185 -17.97 -13.33 7.50
C ALA A 185 -18.47 -13.39 6.04
N ALA A 186 -18.72 -12.23 5.43
CA ALA A 186 -19.14 -12.14 4.02
C ALA A 186 -18.02 -12.60 3.05
N HIS A 187 -16.77 -12.23 3.31
CA HIS A 187 -15.64 -12.67 2.48
C HIS A 187 -15.40 -14.18 2.62
N LEU A 188 -15.44 -14.71 3.85
CA LEU A 188 -15.27 -16.15 4.11
C LEU A 188 -16.39 -16.96 3.47
N ALA A 189 -17.64 -16.49 3.53
CA ALA A 189 -18.78 -17.13 2.86
C ALA A 189 -18.60 -17.14 1.34
N ALA A 190 -18.15 -16.04 0.72
CA ALA A 190 -17.87 -15.97 -0.70
C ALA A 190 -16.71 -16.89 -1.10
N LEU A 191 -15.66 -16.97 -0.27
CA LEU A 191 -14.53 -17.86 -0.47
C LEU A 191 -14.95 -19.33 -0.43
N CYS A 192 -15.82 -19.69 0.53
CA CYS A 192 -16.39 -21.04 0.62
C CYS A 192 -17.28 -21.39 -0.59
N ALA A 193 -18.09 -20.45 -1.06
CA ALA A 193 -19.01 -20.69 -2.18
C ALA A 193 -18.35 -20.76 -3.55
N HIS A 194 -17.27 -20.00 -3.77
CA HIS A 194 -16.69 -19.76 -5.09
C HIS A 194 -15.21 -20.18 -5.21
N GLY A 195 -14.61 -20.65 -4.10
CA GLY A 195 -13.20 -20.99 -4.05
C GLY A 195 -12.25 -19.76 -4.10
N PRO A 196 -10.94 -19.98 -3.98
CA PRO A 196 -9.93 -18.92 -4.09
C PRO A 196 -9.70 -18.50 -5.54
N THR A 197 -9.48 -17.20 -5.75
CA THR A 197 -9.01 -16.65 -7.05
C THR A 197 -7.51 -16.35 -7.00
N SER A 198 -6.94 -15.90 -8.12
CA SER A 198 -5.55 -15.40 -8.18
C SER A 198 -5.27 -14.19 -7.29
N ALA A 199 -6.32 -13.48 -6.85
CA ALA A 199 -6.17 -12.37 -5.92
C ALA A 199 -6.01 -12.80 -4.46
N HIS A 200 -6.26 -14.07 -4.12
CA HIS A 200 -6.19 -14.57 -2.75
C HIS A 200 -4.80 -15.08 -2.38
N ARG A 201 -4.37 -14.80 -1.15
CA ARG A 201 -3.09 -15.21 -0.59
C ARG A 201 -3.15 -16.65 -0.11
N ARG A 202 -2.60 -17.55 -0.89
CA ARG A 202 -2.66 -19.02 -0.66
C ARG A 202 -1.95 -19.45 0.63
N SER A 203 -0.97 -18.71 1.08
CA SER A 203 -0.25 -18.96 2.33
C SER A 203 -1.07 -18.65 3.59
N PHE A 204 -2.17 -17.88 3.48
CA PHE A 204 -3.03 -17.54 4.62
C PHE A 204 -3.99 -18.69 4.92
N ALA A 205 -4.10 -19.07 6.21
CA ALA A 205 -4.83 -20.25 6.65
C ALA A 205 -6.26 -20.36 6.07
N PRO A 206 -7.15 -19.34 6.12
CA PRO A 206 -8.49 -19.47 5.58
C PRO A 206 -8.53 -19.74 4.07
N VAL A 207 -7.55 -19.25 3.32
CA VAL A 207 -7.45 -19.47 1.86
C VAL A 207 -6.90 -20.86 1.57
N ARG A 208 -5.86 -21.28 2.29
CA ARG A 208 -5.26 -22.61 2.15
C ARG A 208 -6.27 -23.74 2.43
N GLU A 209 -7.04 -23.60 3.51
CA GLU A 209 -8.10 -24.56 3.85
C GLU A 209 -9.14 -24.72 2.73
N GLN A 210 -9.50 -23.62 2.05
CA GLN A 210 -10.42 -23.69 0.91
C GLN A 210 -9.78 -24.31 -0.33
N LEU A 211 -8.48 -24.08 -0.59
CA LEU A 211 -7.78 -24.73 -1.70
C LEU A 211 -7.83 -26.26 -1.60
N GLU A 212 -7.71 -26.80 -0.39
CA GLU A 212 -7.79 -28.25 -0.14
C GLU A 212 -9.19 -28.84 -0.42
N LEU A 213 -10.25 -28.02 -0.32
CA LEU A 213 -11.64 -28.44 -0.60
C LEU A 213 -12.00 -28.36 -2.09
N PHE A 214 -11.29 -27.53 -2.87
CA PHE A 214 -11.52 -27.33 -4.30
C PHE A 214 -10.47 -28.03 -5.19
N ALA A 215 -9.52 -28.77 -4.60
CA ALA A 215 -8.53 -29.57 -5.31
C ALA A 215 -9.07 -30.96 -5.64
#